data_7a5abbe93b25702424f9873ba0487a34
#
_entry.id   7a5abbe93b25702424f9873ba0487a34
#
_cell.length_a   1.000
_cell.length_b   1.000
_cell.length_c   1.000
_cell.angle_alpha   90.00
_cell.angle_beta   90.00
_cell.angle_gamma   90.00
#
_symmetry.space_group_name_H-M   'P 1'
#
loop_
_entity.id
_entity.type
_entity.pdbx_description
1 polymer ?
#
loop_
_entity_poly.entity_id
_entity_poly.type
_entity_poly.pdbx_seq_one_letter_code
_entity_poly.pdbx_strand_id
1 'polypeptide(L)'
;MTLIKSISGIRGTIGGRAGDTLNPLDIVKFTSAYATFIRRSNQSKSNTIVVGRDARISGEMVKNVVCGTLMGMGYDVLNIELATTPTTELAVQMSQAAGGIIITASHNPRHWNALKLLNHKGEFLTKDNGNEVLAIADKEDFEFADVDHVGKYKEESFNQRHIDSVLALKLVDTEAIRKAHFKVAVDAINSVGGIILPELLDALGVEYTFLNGEANGDFAHNPEPLEKNLSGIMAEIRKGGYDLGIVVDPDVDRLAFICEDGKMFGEEYTLVSIADYVLSNTPGN
;
A
#
# COMPACT_ATOMS: atom_id res chain seq x y z
N MET A 1 9.43 21.74 -5.72
CA MET A 1 8.09 21.25 -6.09
C MET A 1 8.30 20.26 -7.21
N THR A 2 7.67 19.12 -7.17
CA THR A 2 8.04 18.03 -8.10
C THR A 2 6.82 17.18 -8.40
N LEU A 3 6.49 17.03 -9.68
CA LEU A 3 5.61 16.00 -10.22
C LEU A 3 6.46 15.01 -11.01
N ILE A 4 6.45 13.75 -10.58
CA ILE A 4 7.17 12.65 -11.22
C ILE A 4 6.14 11.71 -11.85
N LYS A 5 6.22 11.59 -13.16
CA LYS A 5 5.41 10.66 -13.95
C LYS A 5 6.30 9.45 -14.26
N SER A 6 6.01 8.32 -13.67
CA SER A 6 6.81 7.11 -13.83
C SER A 6 5.94 5.88 -14.01
N ILE A 7 6.56 4.78 -14.40
CA ILE A 7 5.93 3.47 -14.54
C ILE A 7 5.27 3.02 -13.23
N SER A 8 5.92 3.32 -12.10
CA SER A 8 5.44 2.96 -10.77
C SER A 8 4.33 3.88 -10.23
N GLY A 9 3.79 4.76 -11.08
CA GLY A 9 2.72 5.68 -10.74
C GLY A 9 3.09 7.16 -10.90
N ILE A 10 2.13 7.99 -10.55
CA ILE A 10 2.20 9.44 -10.62
C ILE A 10 2.39 9.96 -9.19
N ARG A 11 3.55 10.49 -8.88
CA ARG A 11 3.87 10.99 -7.53
C ARG A 11 4.33 12.43 -7.54
N GLY A 12 4.03 13.15 -6.48
CA GLY A 12 4.46 14.54 -6.35
C GLY A 12 4.27 15.10 -4.95
N THR A 13 4.83 16.27 -4.74
CA THR A 13 4.53 17.07 -3.55
C THR A 13 3.13 17.64 -3.66
N ILE A 14 2.37 17.63 -2.56
CA ILE A 14 1.01 18.16 -2.51
C ILE A 14 1.02 19.69 -2.48
N GLY A 15 0.14 20.32 -3.27
CA GLY A 15 0.02 21.77 -3.37
C GLY A 15 0.89 22.36 -4.48
N GLY A 16 0.79 23.68 -4.70
CA GLY A 16 1.51 24.40 -5.75
C GLY A 16 0.70 24.55 -7.04
N ARG A 17 1.40 24.73 -8.18
CA ARG A 17 0.77 24.93 -9.48
C ARG A 17 0.45 23.63 -10.17
N ALA A 18 -0.66 23.61 -10.94
CA ALA A 18 -1.01 22.47 -11.80
C ALA A 18 0.14 22.15 -12.78
N GLY A 19 0.45 20.85 -12.91
CA GLY A 19 1.54 20.36 -13.75
C GLY A 19 2.93 20.34 -13.08
N ASP A 20 3.15 21.11 -11.99
CA ASP A 20 4.43 21.16 -11.27
C ASP A 20 4.46 20.22 -10.06
N THR A 21 3.29 19.86 -9.55
CA THR A 21 3.09 19.10 -8.31
C THR A 21 1.87 18.21 -8.44
N LEU A 22 1.64 17.32 -7.48
CA LEU A 22 0.40 16.53 -7.43
C LEU A 22 -0.72 17.36 -6.78
N ASN A 23 -1.60 17.90 -7.58
CA ASN A 23 -2.75 18.72 -7.17
C ASN A 23 -4.06 18.14 -7.72
N PRO A 24 -5.24 18.64 -7.31
CA PRO A 24 -6.53 18.08 -7.74
C PRO A 24 -6.71 17.96 -9.26
N LEU A 25 -6.21 18.91 -10.07
CA LEU A 25 -6.33 18.85 -11.53
C LEU A 25 -5.49 17.70 -12.11
N ASP A 26 -4.26 17.53 -11.61
CA ASP A 26 -3.41 16.41 -12.01
C ASP A 26 -4.02 15.07 -11.56
N ILE A 27 -4.62 14.99 -10.36
CA ILE A 27 -5.29 13.78 -9.89
C ILE A 27 -6.45 13.41 -10.81
N VAL A 28 -7.33 14.37 -11.18
CA VAL A 28 -8.40 14.13 -12.15
C VAL A 28 -7.84 13.65 -13.48
N LYS A 29 -6.84 14.34 -14.02
CA LYS A 29 -6.23 14.04 -15.30
C LYS A 29 -5.69 12.60 -15.37
N PHE A 30 -4.86 12.20 -14.40
CA PHE A 30 -4.25 10.87 -14.41
C PHE A 30 -5.23 9.76 -14.03
N THR A 31 -6.21 10.04 -13.17
CA THR A 31 -7.28 9.07 -12.86
C THR A 31 -8.17 8.82 -14.08
N SER A 32 -8.53 9.87 -14.83
CA SER A 32 -9.32 9.73 -16.06
C SER A 32 -8.54 8.98 -17.16
N ALA A 33 -7.25 9.27 -17.29
CA ALA A 33 -6.39 8.56 -18.24
C ALA A 33 -6.26 7.06 -17.87
N TYR A 34 -6.07 6.74 -16.60
CA TYR A 34 -6.04 5.36 -16.12
C TYR A 34 -7.38 4.64 -16.36
N ALA A 35 -8.50 5.25 -16.02
CA ALA A 35 -9.83 4.68 -16.26
C ALA A 35 -10.05 4.40 -17.76
N THR A 36 -9.62 5.32 -18.63
CA THR A 36 -9.67 5.14 -20.10
C THR A 36 -8.78 3.99 -20.56
N PHE A 37 -7.56 3.88 -20.03
CA PHE A 37 -6.65 2.76 -20.30
C PHE A 37 -7.28 1.42 -19.93
N ILE A 38 -7.84 1.31 -18.70
CA ILE A 38 -8.50 0.07 -18.24
C ILE A 38 -9.64 -0.33 -19.18
N ARG A 39 -10.47 0.63 -19.61
CA ARG A 39 -11.56 0.38 -20.57
C ARG A 39 -11.05 -0.12 -21.91
N ARG A 40 -10.02 0.51 -22.45
CA ARG A 40 -9.43 0.15 -23.76
C ARG A 40 -8.70 -1.18 -23.74
N SER A 41 -8.06 -1.52 -22.62
CA SER A 41 -7.35 -2.80 -22.47
C SER A 41 -8.27 -4.01 -22.56
N ASN A 42 -9.55 -3.85 -22.19
CA ASN A 42 -10.60 -4.89 -22.22
C ASN A 42 -10.17 -6.22 -21.58
N GLN A 43 -9.31 -6.14 -20.55
CA GLN A 43 -8.76 -7.33 -19.85
C GLN A 43 -9.68 -7.87 -18.76
N SER A 44 -10.70 -7.10 -18.35
CA SER A 44 -11.71 -7.50 -17.36
C SER A 44 -13.11 -7.13 -17.87
N LYS A 45 -14.10 -7.95 -17.46
CA LYS A 45 -15.53 -7.67 -17.66
C LYS A 45 -16.12 -6.84 -16.50
N SER A 46 -15.38 -6.68 -15.42
CA SER A 46 -15.80 -5.89 -14.27
C SER A 46 -15.81 -4.41 -14.61
N ASN A 47 -16.72 -3.68 -14.00
CA ASN A 47 -16.76 -2.21 -14.03
C ASN A 47 -16.31 -1.60 -12.70
N THR A 48 -15.66 -2.38 -11.83
CA THR A 48 -15.26 -1.94 -10.49
C THR A 48 -13.76 -1.61 -10.46
N ILE A 49 -13.42 -0.48 -9.84
CA ILE A 49 -12.03 -0.12 -9.50
C ILE A 49 -11.92 -0.09 -7.98
N VAL A 50 -10.90 -0.78 -7.45
CA VAL A 50 -10.54 -0.73 -6.02
C VAL A 50 -9.72 0.51 -5.73
N VAL A 51 -10.00 1.19 -4.62
CA VAL A 51 -9.21 2.34 -4.14
C VAL A 51 -8.83 2.10 -2.68
N GLY A 52 -7.52 2.06 -2.40
CA GLY A 52 -6.97 1.99 -1.05
C GLY A 52 -5.96 3.12 -0.80
N ARG A 53 -5.67 3.44 0.45
CA ARG A 53 -4.71 4.49 0.79
C ARG A 53 -3.93 4.20 2.07
N ASP A 54 -2.75 4.76 2.18
CA ASP A 54 -2.04 4.88 3.46
C ASP A 54 -2.64 6.02 4.33
N ALA A 55 -2.06 6.25 5.51
CA ALA A 55 -2.58 7.24 6.44
C ALA A 55 -2.08 8.68 6.18
N ARG A 56 -1.40 8.97 5.06
CA ARG A 56 -0.93 10.33 4.74
C ARG A 56 -2.03 11.37 4.91
N ILE A 57 -1.70 12.50 5.52
CA ILE A 57 -2.63 13.61 5.81
C ILE A 57 -3.39 14.06 4.56
N SER A 58 -2.74 14.07 3.39
CA SER A 58 -3.38 14.42 2.11
C SER A 58 -4.24 13.30 1.53
N GLY A 59 -4.20 12.09 2.11
CA GLY A 59 -4.85 10.89 1.55
C GLY A 59 -6.35 11.06 1.36
N GLU A 60 -7.03 11.65 2.34
CA GLU A 60 -8.49 11.87 2.28
C GLU A 60 -8.88 12.76 1.09
N MET A 61 -8.18 13.88 0.91
CA MET A 61 -8.44 14.79 -0.22
C MET A 61 -8.18 14.08 -1.56
N VAL A 62 -7.05 13.38 -1.68
CA VAL A 62 -6.71 12.66 -2.92
C VAL A 62 -7.73 11.56 -3.21
N LYS A 63 -8.14 10.76 -2.20
CA LYS A 63 -9.17 9.73 -2.32
C LYS A 63 -10.48 10.30 -2.86
N ASN A 64 -10.96 11.41 -2.29
CA ASN A 64 -12.22 12.00 -2.70
C ASN A 64 -12.21 12.45 -4.17
N VAL A 65 -11.09 13.01 -4.64
CA VAL A 65 -10.93 13.39 -6.05
C VAL A 65 -10.84 12.14 -6.95
N VAL A 66 -10.08 11.12 -6.56
CA VAL A 66 -9.97 9.85 -7.32
C VAL A 66 -11.33 9.17 -7.43
N CYS A 67 -12.03 8.96 -6.31
CA CYS A 67 -13.31 8.26 -6.30
C CYS A 67 -14.37 9.01 -7.13
N GLY A 68 -14.48 10.33 -6.96
CA GLY A 68 -15.40 11.16 -7.76
C GLY A 68 -15.09 11.11 -9.25
N THR A 69 -13.81 11.14 -9.62
CA THR A 69 -13.38 11.03 -11.02
C THR A 69 -13.71 9.67 -11.60
N LEU A 70 -13.43 8.57 -10.89
CA LEU A 70 -13.76 7.21 -11.36
C LEU A 70 -15.26 7.03 -11.58
N MET A 71 -16.10 7.52 -10.63
CA MET A 71 -17.55 7.50 -10.80
C MET A 71 -17.98 8.32 -12.02
N GLY A 72 -17.42 9.52 -12.22
CA GLY A 72 -17.66 10.35 -13.39
C GLY A 72 -17.19 9.72 -14.70
N MET A 73 -16.22 8.81 -14.65
CA MET A 73 -15.78 7.98 -15.78
C MET A 73 -16.67 6.74 -16.00
N GLY A 74 -17.71 6.54 -15.16
CA GLY A 74 -18.65 5.43 -15.23
C GLY A 74 -18.19 4.14 -14.55
N TYR A 75 -17.14 4.17 -13.72
CA TYR A 75 -16.71 3.02 -12.95
C TYR A 75 -17.36 2.98 -11.56
N ASP A 76 -17.75 1.80 -11.12
CA ASP A 76 -18.07 1.55 -9.72
C ASP A 76 -16.79 1.58 -8.89
N VAL A 77 -16.83 2.26 -7.76
CA VAL A 77 -15.69 2.39 -6.84
C VAL A 77 -15.90 1.49 -5.63
N LEU A 78 -14.96 0.59 -5.39
CA LEU A 78 -14.82 -0.14 -4.14
C LEU A 78 -13.70 0.50 -3.32
N ASN A 79 -14.09 1.42 -2.43
CA ASN A 79 -13.15 2.06 -1.53
C ASN A 79 -12.87 1.16 -0.32
N ILE A 80 -11.61 0.80 -0.11
CA ILE A 80 -11.19 -0.04 1.03
C ILE A 80 -10.53 0.77 2.16
N GLU A 81 -10.60 2.11 2.05
CA GLU A 81 -10.12 3.09 3.03
C GLU A 81 -8.63 2.92 3.38
N LEU A 82 -8.31 2.93 4.68
CA LEU A 82 -6.96 2.74 5.18
C LEU A 82 -6.53 1.27 5.02
N ALA A 83 -5.67 1.04 4.04
CA ALA A 83 -5.22 -0.29 3.67
C ALA A 83 -3.74 -0.27 3.26
N THR A 84 -3.07 -1.40 3.43
CA THR A 84 -1.70 -1.57 2.94
C THR A 84 -1.68 -1.71 1.41
N THR A 85 -0.51 -1.50 0.79
CA THR A 85 -0.30 -1.82 -0.62
C THR A 85 -0.67 -3.27 -0.92
N PRO A 86 -0.17 -4.30 -0.18
CA PRO A 86 -0.57 -5.69 -0.42
C PRO A 86 -2.07 -5.95 -0.20
N THR A 87 -2.72 -5.30 0.77
CA THR A 87 -4.17 -5.43 0.97
C THR A 87 -4.94 -4.95 -0.26
N THR A 88 -4.49 -3.85 -0.86
CA THR A 88 -5.16 -3.29 -2.04
C THR A 88 -4.96 -4.18 -3.27
N GLU A 89 -3.77 -4.74 -3.46
CA GLU A 89 -3.49 -5.72 -4.52
C GLU A 89 -4.38 -6.96 -4.41
N LEU A 90 -4.48 -7.54 -3.21
CA LEU A 90 -5.36 -8.67 -2.92
C LEU A 90 -6.84 -8.31 -3.10
N ALA A 91 -7.27 -7.12 -2.69
CA ALA A 91 -8.64 -6.68 -2.86
C ALA A 91 -9.07 -6.61 -4.34
N VAL A 92 -8.17 -6.20 -5.24
CA VAL A 92 -8.42 -6.24 -6.70
C VAL A 92 -8.68 -7.68 -7.15
N GLN A 93 -7.85 -8.62 -6.73
CA GLN A 93 -8.00 -10.04 -7.09
C GLN A 93 -9.27 -10.65 -6.50
N MET A 94 -9.50 -10.47 -5.20
CA MET A 94 -10.63 -11.07 -4.48
C MET A 94 -11.98 -10.54 -4.94
N SER A 95 -12.05 -9.26 -5.32
CA SER A 95 -13.27 -8.65 -5.86
C SER A 95 -13.43 -8.81 -7.37
N GLN A 96 -12.45 -9.42 -8.05
CA GLN A 96 -12.37 -9.52 -9.50
C GLN A 96 -12.54 -8.16 -10.19
N ALA A 97 -11.96 -7.11 -9.60
CA ALA A 97 -12.06 -5.74 -10.10
C ALA A 97 -11.34 -5.58 -11.44
N ALA A 98 -11.68 -4.55 -12.20
CA ALA A 98 -11.01 -4.22 -13.45
C ALA A 98 -9.59 -3.67 -13.24
N GLY A 99 -9.31 -3.15 -12.04
CA GLY A 99 -8.02 -2.64 -11.63
C GLY A 99 -8.10 -2.00 -10.25
N GLY A 100 -7.05 -1.27 -9.88
CA GLY A 100 -7.00 -0.57 -8.59
C GLY A 100 -6.09 0.65 -8.59
N ILE A 101 -6.33 1.55 -7.65
CA ILE A 101 -5.47 2.69 -7.37
C ILE A 101 -5.09 2.65 -5.88
N ILE A 102 -3.78 2.65 -5.61
CA ILE A 102 -3.26 2.82 -4.26
C ILE A 102 -2.78 4.26 -4.10
N ILE A 103 -3.31 4.97 -3.11
CA ILE A 103 -2.97 6.36 -2.80
C ILE A 103 -1.91 6.35 -1.72
N THR A 104 -0.65 6.36 -2.12
CA THR A 104 0.51 6.32 -1.23
C THR A 104 1.77 6.77 -1.97
N ALA A 105 2.66 7.44 -1.28
CA ALA A 105 4.00 7.71 -1.77
C ALA A 105 5.07 6.86 -1.04
N SER A 106 4.66 5.71 -0.46
CA SER A 106 5.54 4.77 0.26
C SER A 106 6.45 5.52 1.26
N HIS A 107 7.75 5.35 1.17
CA HIS A 107 8.77 5.94 2.05
C HIS A 107 9.08 7.42 1.79
N ASN A 108 8.42 8.08 0.84
CA ASN A 108 8.64 9.53 0.64
C ASN A 108 8.13 10.33 1.84
N PRO A 109 8.70 11.53 2.12
CA PRO A 109 8.28 12.38 3.22
C PRO A 109 6.79 12.75 3.20
N ARG A 110 6.25 13.18 4.35
CA ARG A 110 4.81 13.41 4.58
C ARG A 110 4.10 14.35 3.59
N HIS A 111 4.84 15.28 2.98
CA HIS A 111 4.29 16.24 2.00
C HIS A 111 4.17 15.68 0.58
N TRP A 112 4.54 14.42 0.36
CA TRP A 112 4.34 13.69 -0.89
C TRP A 112 3.07 12.86 -0.85
N ASN A 113 2.49 12.62 -2.04
CA ASN A 113 1.52 11.55 -2.27
C ASN A 113 1.66 11.03 -3.70
N ALA A 114 0.99 9.92 -4.01
CA ALA A 114 1.02 9.34 -5.35
C ALA A 114 -0.23 8.53 -5.65
N LEU A 115 -0.41 8.25 -6.94
CA LEU A 115 -1.35 7.27 -7.48
C LEU A 115 -0.53 6.11 -8.02
N LYS A 116 -0.49 4.98 -7.33
CA LYS A 116 0.07 3.71 -7.81
C LYS A 116 -1.07 2.95 -8.53
N LEU A 117 -0.84 2.54 -9.78
CA LEU A 117 -1.87 2.02 -10.66
C LEU A 117 -1.73 0.50 -10.83
N LEU A 118 -2.82 -0.24 -10.60
CA LEU A 118 -2.87 -1.69 -10.68
C LEU A 118 -3.69 -2.16 -11.89
N ASN A 119 -3.30 -3.30 -12.47
CA ASN A 119 -4.09 -4.02 -13.46
C ASN A 119 -5.19 -4.89 -12.80
N HIS A 120 -5.97 -5.62 -13.58
CA HIS A 120 -7.03 -6.51 -13.12
C HIS A 120 -6.55 -7.72 -12.29
N LYS A 121 -5.24 -7.98 -12.28
CA LYS A 121 -4.62 -9.03 -11.45
C LYS A 121 -4.10 -8.50 -10.11
N GLY A 122 -4.29 -7.22 -9.82
CA GLY A 122 -3.71 -6.58 -8.65
C GLY A 122 -2.21 -6.33 -8.76
N GLU A 123 -1.62 -6.40 -9.95
CA GLU A 123 -0.21 -6.13 -10.21
C GLU A 123 -0.01 -4.69 -10.67
N PHE A 124 1.15 -4.09 -10.38
CA PHE A 124 1.51 -2.79 -10.93
C PHE A 124 1.53 -2.82 -12.46
N LEU A 125 1.17 -1.70 -13.08
CA LEU A 125 1.25 -1.57 -14.53
C LEU A 125 2.68 -1.77 -15.02
N THR A 126 2.81 -2.45 -16.17
CA THR A 126 4.09 -2.56 -16.88
C THR A 126 4.53 -1.21 -17.43
N LYS A 127 5.78 -1.12 -17.87
CA LYS A 127 6.32 0.09 -18.50
C LYS A 127 5.47 0.55 -19.69
N ASP A 128 5.08 -0.39 -20.52
CA ASP A 128 4.31 -0.08 -21.73
C ASP A 128 2.90 0.41 -21.39
N ASN A 129 2.23 -0.23 -20.43
CA ASN A 129 0.94 0.21 -19.91
C ASN A 129 1.02 1.60 -19.26
N GLY A 130 2.04 1.86 -18.46
CA GLY A 130 2.27 3.18 -17.86
C GLY A 130 2.48 4.28 -18.90
N ASN A 131 3.25 3.99 -19.95
CA ASN A 131 3.46 4.92 -21.06
C ASN A 131 2.15 5.20 -21.83
N GLU A 132 1.27 4.21 -22.00
CA GLU A 132 -0.04 4.39 -22.60
C GLU A 132 -0.93 5.31 -21.77
N VAL A 133 -0.98 5.11 -20.44
CA VAL A 133 -1.70 5.99 -19.51
C VAL A 133 -1.19 7.43 -19.64
N LEU A 134 0.13 7.64 -19.68
CA LEU A 134 0.72 8.97 -19.85
C LEU A 134 0.36 9.60 -21.20
N ALA A 135 0.36 8.81 -22.27
CA ALA A 135 -0.02 9.29 -23.60
C ALA A 135 -1.50 9.72 -23.69
N ILE A 136 -2.40 8.98 -23.00
CA ILE A 136 -3.82 9.34 -22.86
C ILE A 136 -3.94 10.65 -22.05
N ALA A 137 -3.22 10.76 -20.95
CA ALA A 137 -3.23 11.96 -20.10
C ALA A 137 -2.72 13.20 -20.85
N ASP A 138 -1.63 13.08 -21.62
CA ASP A 138 -1.06 14.21 -22.34
C ASP A 138 -1.98 14.72 -23.47
N LYS A 139 -2.76 13.85 -24.08
CA LYS A 139 -3.77 14.20 -25.10
C LYS A 139 -5.12 14.59 -24.52
N GLU A 140 -5.33 14.37 -23.22
CA GLU A 140 -6.64 14.48 -22.57
C GLU A 140 -7.73 13.66 -23.30
N ASP A 141 -7.34 12.49 -23.84
CA ASP A 141 -8.16 11.60 -24.66
C ASP A 141 -9.02 10.69 -23.75
N PHE A 142 -9.95 11.28 -23.04
CA PHE A 142 -10.90 10.60 -22.17
C PHE A 142 -12.27 11.26 -22.23
N GLU A 143 -13.32 10.46 -22.02
CA GLU A 143 -14.72 10.87 -22.06
C GLU A 143 -15.40 10.46 -20.75
N PHE A 144 -16.16 11.38 -20.15
CA PHE A 144 -16.94 11.14 -18.95
C PHE A 144 -18.30 10.52 -19.28
N ALA A 145 -18.84 9.76 -18.33
CA ALA A 145 -20.15 9.16 -18.43
C ALA A 145 -21.27 10.21 -18.36
N ASP A 146 -22.37 9.94 -19.04
CA ASP A 146 -23.61 10.70 -18.85
C ASP A 146 -24.28 10.38 -17.49
N VAL A 147 -25.36 11.07 -17.17
CA VAL A 147 -26.04 10.95 -15.86
C VAL A 147 -26.57 9.55 -15.57
N ASP A 148 -26.94 8.79 -16.59
CA ASP A 148 -27.50 7.43 -16.45
C ASP A 148 -26.39 6.37 -16.25
N HIS A 149 -25.15 6.71 -16.51
CA HIS A 149 -23.99 5.82 -16.48
C HIS A 149 -22.93 6.20 -15.42
N VAL A 150 -23.24 7.15 -14.54
CA VAL A 150 -22.36 7.47 -13.39
C VAL A 150 -22.19 6.24 -12.50
N GLY A 151 -20.95 5.92 -12.15
CA GLY A 151 -20.61 4.78 -11.31
C GLY A 151 -21.09 4.91 -9.86
N LYS A 152 -21.14 3.78 -9.16
CA LYS A 152 -21.58 3.69 -7.75
C LYS A 152 -20.38 3.71 -6.82
N TYR A 153 -20.60 4.09 -5.57
CA TYR A 153 -19.61 4.04 -4.51
C TYR A 153 -19.99 3.03 -3.44
N LYS A 154 -19.05 2.18 -3.07
CA LYS A 154 -19.16 1.23 -1.95
C LYS A 154 -17.89 1.32 -1.11
N GLU A 155 -18.04 1.19 0.20
CA GLU A 155 -16.94 1.09 1.14
C GLU A 155 -16.95 -0.27 1.83
N GLU A 156 -15.77 -0.91 1.92
CA GLU A 156 -15.65 -2.24 2.54
C GLU A 156 -14.18 -2.49 2.91
N SER A 157 -13.88 -2.85 4.17
CA SER A 157 -12.53 -3.23 4.58
C SER A 157 -12.13 -4.61 4.07
N PHE A 158 -10.86 -4.76 3.68
CA PHE A 158 -10.25 -6.02 3.26
C PHE A 158 -9.16 -6.52 4.21
N ASN A 159 -8.88 -5.81 5.31
CA ASN A 159 -7.80 -6.17 6.23
C ASN A 159 -7.94 -7.58 6.78
N GLN A 160 -9.13 -7.95 7.29
CA GLN A 160 -9.37 -9.30 7.81
C GLN A 160 -9.18 -10.38 6.74
N ARG A 161 -9.68 -10.16 5.51
CA ARG A 161 -9.49 -11.12 4.41
C ARG A 161 -8.02 -11.29 4.03
N HIS A 162 -7.23 -10.22 4.11
CA HIS A 162 -5.78 -10.28 3.89
C HIS A 162 -5.12 -11.11 5.00
N ILE A 163 -5.42 -10.83 6.27
CA ILE A 163 -4.92 -11.60 7.42
C ILE A 163 -5.26 -13.09 7.27
N ASP A 164 -6.52 -13.41 6.98
CA ASP A 164 -6.97 -14.79 6.79
C ASP A 164 -6.17 -15.49 5.66
N SER A 165 -5.87 -14.77 4.58
CA SER A 165 -5.06 -15.28 3.48
C SER A 165 -3.61 -15.55 3.89
N VAL A 166 -3.01 -14.69 4.71
CA VAL A 166 -1.65 -14.88 5.26
C VAL A 166 -1.62 -16.11 6.16
N LEU A 167 -2.60 -16.23 7.09
CA LEU A 167 -2.67 -17.35 8.02
C LEU A 167 -2.93 -18.70 7.31
N ALA A 168 -3.55 -18.68 6.13
CA ALA A 168 -3.79 -19.85 5.31
C ALA A 168 -2.58 -20.31 4.47
N LEU A 169 -1.49 -19.54 4.44
CA LEU A 169 -0.27 -19.94 3.71
C LEU A 169 0.34 -21.19 4.33
N LYS A 170 0.67 -22.18 3.49
CA LYS A 170 1.23 -23.48 3.93
C LYS A 170 2.52 -23.36 4.74
N LEU A 171 3.28 -22.31 4.53
CA LEU A 171 4.56 -22.06 5.22
C LEU A 171 4.40 -21.22 6.49
N VAL A 172 3.18 -20.80 6.84
CA VAL A 172 2.87 -20.10 8.09
C VAL A 172 2.36 -21.12 9.12
N ASP A 173 3.25 -21.59 9.98
CA ASP A 173 2.90 -22.50 11.07
C ASP A 173 2.41 -21.69 12.30
N THR A 174 1.12 -21.38 12.31
CA THR A 174 0.49 -20.59 13.37
C THR A 174 0.59 -21.24 14.74
N GLU A 175 0.61 -22.57 14.81
CA GLU A 175 0.75 -23.29 16.11
C GLU A 175 2.18 -23.20 16.64
N ALA A 176 3.18 -23.36 15.80
CA ALA A 176 4.58 -23.22 16.19
C ALA A 176 4.86 -21.78 16.68
N ILE A 177 4.34 -20.77 15.96
CA ILE A 177 4.48 -19.35 16.35
C ILE A 177 3.85 -19.12 17.74
N ARG A 178 2.62 -19.57 17.98
CA ARG A 178 1.95 -19.43 19.30
C ARG A 178 2.70 -20.11 20.42
N LYS A 179 3.25 -21.30 20.19
CA LYS A 179 4.02 -22.07 21.19
C LYS A 179 5.38 -21.42 21.51
N ALA A 180 5.91 -20.61 20.62
CA ALA A 180 7.19 -19.92 20.82
C ALA A 180 7.07 -18.74 21.78
N HIS A 181 5.86 -18.20 22.02
CA HIS A 181 5.60 -17.06 22.91
C HIS A 181 6.47 -15.85 22.58
N PHE A 182 6.62 -15.53 21.30
CA PHE A 182 7.40 -14.39 20.87
C PHE A 182 6.88 -13.08 21.44
N LYS A 183 7.83 -12.20 21.77
CA LYS A 183 7.58 -10.82 22.17
C LYS A 183 8.32 -9.86 21.23
N VAL A 184 7.59 -8.99 20.54
CA VAL A 184 8.16 -8.10 19.53
C VAL A 184 7.90 -6.64 19.83
N ALA A 185 8.81 -5.76 19.42
CA ALA A 185 8.54 -4.34 19.31
C ALA A 185 8.20 -4.01 17.86
N VAL A 186 7.21 -3.14 17.61
CA VAL A 186 6.73 -2.80 16.29
C VAL A 186 6.76 -1.29 16.09
N ASP A 187 7.35 -0.81 15.00
CA ASP A 187 7.25 0.58 14.58
C ASP A 187 6.45 0.67 13.29
N ALA A 188 5.26 1.29 13.35
CA ALA A 188 4.32 1.44 12.25
C ALA A 188 4.28 2.87 11.67
N ILE A 189 5.25 3.72 12.03
CA ILE A 189 5.45 5.08 11.47
C ILE A 189 4.19 5.98 11.47
N ASN A 190 3.24 5.73 12.36
CA ASN A 190 1.93 6.37 12.41
C ASN A 190 1.15 6.25 11.08
N SER A 191 1.17 5.04 10.49
CA SER A 191 0.45 4.72 9.28
C SER A 191 -0.33 3.40 9.38
N VAL A 192 -0.71 2.83 8.23
CA VAL A 192 -1.65 1.67 8.17
C VAL A 192 -1.11 0.39 8.79
N GLY A 193 0.20 0.29 9.01
CA GLY A 193 0.79 -0.78 9.82
C GLY A 193 0.22 -0.85 11.23
N GLY A 194 -0.12 0.32 11.82
CA GLY A 194 -0.77 0.41 13.13
C GLY A 194 -2.20 -0.13 13.18
N ILE A 195 -2.81 -0.39 12.03
CA ILE A 195 -4.15 -1.01 11.92
C ILE A 195 -4.02 -2.52 11.72
N ILE A 196 -3.28 -2.95 10.71
CA ILE A 196 -3.29 -4.37 10.30
C ILE A 196 -2.37 -5.25 11.16
N LEU A 197 -1.22 -4.72 11.62
CA LEU A 197 -0.26 -5.54 12.38
C LEU A 197 -0.77 -5.99 13.74
N PRO A 198 -1.50 -5.17 14.55
CA PRO A 198 -2.09 -5.66 15.79
C PRO A 198 -3.00 -6.87 15.56
N GLU A 199 -3.90 -6.80 14.59
CA GLU A 199 -4.83 -7.87 14.26
C GLU A 199 -4.10 -9.15 13.80
N LEU A 200 -3.04 -9.02 13.01
CA LEU A 200 -2.21 -10.14 12.57
C LEU A 200 -1.43 -10.76 13.75
N LEU A 201 -0.80 -9.95 14.59
CA LEU A 201 0.00 -10.42 15.73
C LEU A 201 -0.88 -11.07 16.79
N ASP A 202 -2.06 -10.53 17.05
CA ASP A 202 -3.07 -11.15 17.94
C ASP A 202 -3.50 -12.53 17.40
N ALA A 203 -3.77 -12.64 16.10
CA ALA A 203 -4.12 -13.91 15.46
C ALA A 203 -2.98 -14.94 15.53
N LEU A 204 -1.73 -14.49 15.53
CA LEU A 204 -0.54 -15.32 15.70
C LEU A 204 -0.20 -15.62 17.16
N GLY A 205 -0.85 -14.95 18.14
CA GLY A 205 -0.57 -15.11 19.57
C GLY A 205 0.80 -14.55 19.99
N VAL A 206 1.26 -13.50 19.31
CA VAL A 206 2.53 -12.82 19.55
C VAL A 206 2.30 -11.64 20.51
N GLU A 207 3.10 -11.53 21.57
CA GLU A 207 3.10 -10.35 22.44
C GLU A 207 3.84 -9.19 21.78
N TYR A 208 3.26 -7.99 21.80
CA TYR A 208 3.88 -6.85 21.14
C TYR A 208 3.81 -5.54 21.91
N THR A 209 4.76 -4.65 21.61
CA THR A 209 4.76 -3.24 22.03
C THR A 209 4.82 -2.38 20.77
N PHE A 210 3.82 -1.50 20.59
CA PHE A 210 3.80 -0.58 19.46
C PHE A 210 4.49 0.73 19.76
N LEU A 211 5.35 1.16 18.85
CA LEU A 211 5.83 2.51 18.68
C LEU A 211 5.15 3.09 17.43
N ASN A 212 4.74 4.36 17.51
CA ASN A 212 4.19 5.08 16.35
C ASN A 212 3.05 4.31 15.67
N GLY A 213 2.09 3.78 16.44
CA GLY A 213 1.00 2.92 15.95
C GLY A 213 -0.29 3.66 15.57
N GLU A 214 -0.38 4.99 15.71
CA GLU A 214 -1.57 5.75 15.36
C GLU A 214 -1.58 6.05 13.84
N ALA A 215 -2.59 5.55 13.13
CA ALA A 215 -2.71 5.76 11.69
C ALA A 215 -3.21 7.18 11.33
N ASN A 216 -2.52 8.21 11.81
CA ASN A 216 -2.87 9.63 11.63
C ASN A 216 -2.05 10.33 10.54
N GLY A 217 -1.02 9.68 9.98
CA GLY A 217 -0.17 10.19 8.92
C GLY A 217 0.85 11.26 9.35
N ASP A 218 0.94 11.55 10.65
CA ASP A 218 2.01 12.39 11.20
C ASP A 218 3.21 11.49 11.53
N PHE A 219 4.03 11.26 10.50
CA PHE A 219 5.16 10.33 10.58
C PHE A 219 6.15 10.77 11.65
N ALA A 220 6.38 9.90 12.63
CA ALA A 220 7.21 10.20 13.80
C ALA A 220 8.69 10.38 13.46
N HIS A 221 9.16 9.80 12.36
CA HIS A 221 10.51 9.95 11.83
C HIS A 221 10.47 9.88 10.29
N ASN A 222 11.63 9.93 9.62
CA ASN A 222 11.69 9.70 8.19
C ASN A 222 11.15 8.29 7.87
N PRO A 223 10.15 8.16 6.97
CA PRO A 223 9.46 6.88 6.75
C PRO A 223 10.28 5.82 6.02
N GLU A 224 11.48 6.14 5.55
CA GLU A 224 12.37 5.14 4.97
C GLU A 224 13.01 4.30 6.08
N PRO A 225 12.84 2.94 6.09
CA PRO A 225 13.27 2.08 7.18
C PRO A 225 14.79 1.81 7.17
N LEU A 226 15.59 2.87 7.21
CA LEU A 226 17.05 2.84 7.32
C LEU A 226 17.50 3.01 8.76
N GLU A 227 18.62 2.42 9.14
CA GLU A 227 19.19 2.45 10.50
C GLU A 227 19.19 3.83 11.14
N LYS A 228 19.62 4.86 10.38
CA LYS A 228 19.65 6.26 10.84
C LYS A 228 18.31 6.82 11.29
N ASN A 229 17.20 6.24 10.82
CA ASN A 229 15.83 6.67 11.10
C ASN A 229 15.18 5.87 12.24
N LEU A 230 15.79 4.75 12.68
CA LEU A 230 15.18 3.74 13.54
C LEU A 230 15.72 3.73 14.97
N SER A 231 16.38 4.82 15.39
CA SER A 231 16.99 4.92 16.73
C SER A 231 16.01 4.69 17.87
N GLY A 232 14.72 5.02 17.71
CA GLY A 232 13.67 4.83 18.71
C GLY A 232 13.42 3.36 19.01
N ILE A 233 13.11 2.56 18.01
CA ILE A 233 12.85 1.12 18.20
C ILE A 233 14.12 0.36 18.58
N MET A 234 15.29 0.73 18.03
CA MET A 234 16.57 0.15 18.42
C MET A 234 16.87 0.39 19.91
N ALA A 235 16.52 1.57 20.44
CA ALA A 235 16.66 1.88 21.85
C ALA A 235 15.64 1.12 22.71
N GLU A 236 14.42 0.91 22.21
CA GLU A 236 13.39 0.10 22.88
C GLU A 236 13.84 -1.35 23.03
N ILE A 237 14.30 -1.97 21.96
CA ILE A 237 14.82 -3.35 21.97
C ILE A 237 15.96 -3.51 22.96
N ARG A 238 16.91 -2.55 23.04
CA ARG A 238 18.05 -2.57 23.97
C ARG A 238 17.67 -2.55 25.45
N LYS A 239 16.43 -2.20 25.79
CA LYS A 239 15.94 -2.35 27.19
C LYS A 239 15.81 -3.81 27.60
N GLY A 240 15.80 -4.72 26.63
CA GLY A 240 15.70 -6.17 26.81
C GLY A 240 14.26 -6.69 26.85
N GLY A 241 14.13 -7.99 26.71
CA GLY A 241 12.85 -8.69 26.79
C GLY A 241 12.06 -8.75 25.48
N TYR A 242 12.69 -8.45 24.36
CA TYR A 242 12.14 -8.64 23.01
C TYR A 242 12.97 -9.66 22.24
N ASP A 243 12.30 -10.47 21.44
CA ASP A 243 12.93 -11.43 20.52
C ASP A 243 13.27 -10.78 19.19
N LEU A 244 12.48 -9.75 18.78
CA LEU A 244 12.60 -9.14 17.47
C LEU A 244 11.97 -7.74 17.47
N GLY A 245 12.53 -6.84 16.66
CA GLY A 245 11.88 -5.59 16.23
C GLY A 245 11.37 -5.70 14.80
N ILE A 246 10.16 -5.22 14.57
CA ILE A 246 9.50 -5.18 13.26
C ILE A 246 9.26 -3.71 12.89
N VAL A 247 9.76 -3.30 11.74
CA VAL A 247 9.58 -1.93 11.22
C VAL A 247 8.96 -2.01 9.83
N VAL A 248 7.90 -1.26 9.61
CA VAL A 248 7.26 -1.15 8.31
C VAL A 248 7.23 0.30 7.83
N ASP A 249 7.18 0.49 6.51
CA ASP A 249 6.96 1.80 5.91
C ASP A 249 5.46 2.16 5.84
N PRO A 250 5.09 3.38 5.42
CA PRO A 250 3.71 3.87 5.51
C PRO A 250 2.64 3.01 4.84
N ASP A 251 2.94 2.30 3.76
CA ASP A 251 2.01 1.43 3.04
C ASP A 251 2.33 -0.06 3.16
N VAL A 252 3.28 -0.41 4.06
CA VAL A 252 3.60 -1.78 4.49
C VAL A 252 4.02 -2.68 3.32
N ASP A 253 4.70 -2.12 2.31
CA ASP A 253 5.34 -2.90 1.24
C ASP A 253 6.84 -3.12 1.51
N ARG A 254 7.39 -2.49 2.59
CA ARG A 254 8.75 -2.66 3.07
C ARG A 254 8.77 -3.13 4.51
N LEU A 255 9.76 -3.97 4.82
CA LEU A 255 9.96 -4.57 6.13
C LEU A 255 11.44 -4.51 6.48
N ALA A 256 11.75 -4.05 7.70
CA ALA A 256 13.07 -4.17 8.29
C ALA A 256 12.96 -4.83 9.68
N PHE A 257 13.95 -5.66 10.00
CA PHE A 257 14.05 -6.31 11.30
C PHE A 257 15.16 -5.70 12.16
N ILE A 258 14.92 -5.65 13.47
CA ILE A 258 15.90 -5.30 14.48
C ILE A 258 16.13 -6.55 15.32
N CYS A 259 17.39 -6.96 15.46
CA CYS A 259 17.78 -8.10 16.29
C CYS A 259 17.59 -7.80 17.78
N GLU A 260 17.59 -8.84 18.61
CA GLU A 260 17.43 -8.75 20.08
C GLU A 260 18.51 -7.90 20.78
N ASP A 261 19.65 -7.67 20.13
CA ASP A 261 20.73 -6.78 20.62
C ASP A 261 20.51 -5.30 20.22
N GLY A 262 19.43 -5.00 19.51
CA GLY A 262 19.07 -3.67 19.05
C GLY A 262 19.87 -3.20 17.83
N LYS A 263 20.43 -4.12 17.01
CA LYS A 263 21.04 -3.83 15.72
C LYS A 263 20.13 -4.20 14.57
N MET A 264 20.30 -3.53 13.44
CA MET A 264 19.62 -3.90 12.20
C MET A 264 20.03 -5.30 11.75
N PHE A 265 19.03 -6.12 11.37
CA PHE A 265 19.29 -7.42 10.74
C PHE A 265 19.88 -7.27 9.33
N GLY A 266 19.50 -6.19 8.64
CA GLY A 266 19.89 -5.87 7.27
C GLY A 266 18.80 -6.23 6.26
N GLU A 267 18.55 -5.30 5.34
CA GLU A 267 17.46 -5.43 4.36
C GLU A 267 17.66 -6.64 3.45
N GLU A 268 18.89 -6.84 2.96
CA GLU A 268 19.22 -7.99 2.09
C GLU A 268 19.06 -9.33 2.81
N TYR A 269 19.40 -9.39 4.10
CA TYR A 269 19.27 -10.62 4.89
C TYR A 269 17.82 -11.02 5.13
N THR A 270 16.91 -10.08 5.22
CA THR A 270 15.45 -10.36 5.30
C THR A 270 15.00 -11.17 4.08
N LEU A 271 15.35 -10.70 2.88
CA LEU A 271 15.01 -11.41 1.64
C LEU A 271 15.70 -12.80 1.57
N VAL A 272 16.99 -12.87 1.92
CA VAL A 272 17.76 -14.12 1.90
C VAL A 272 17.17 -15.17 2.84
N SER A 273 16.82 -14.78 4.08
CA SER A 273 16.24 -15.69 5.08
C SER A 273 14.88 -16.23 4.65
N ILE A 274 14.02 -15.37 4.09
CA ILE A 274 12.71 -15.80 3.58
C ILE A 274 12.87 -16.68 2.35
N ALA A 275 13.76 -16.34 1.42
CA ALA A 275 14.02 -17.14 0.23
C ALA A 275 14.57 -18.53 0.60
N ASP A 276 15.53 -18.61 1.54
CA ASP A 276 16.07 -19.88 2.04
C ASP A 276 14.96 -20.74 2.66
N TYR A 277 14.13 -20.15 3.53
CA TYR A 277 13.02 -20.87 4.14
C TYR A 277 12.00 -21.40 3.10
N VAL A 278 11.59 -20.55 2.16
CA VAL A 278 10.61 -20.93 1.11
C VAL A 278 11.18 -22.02 0.22
N LEU A 279 12.40 -21.85 -0.29
CA LEU A 279 13.04 -22.82 -1.21
C LEU A 279 13.34 -24.15 -0.53
N SER A 280 13.74 -24.12 0.74
CA SER A 280 13.99 -25.34 1.51
C SER A 280 12.72 -26.17 1.77
N ASN A 281 11.55 -25.50 1.83
CA ASN A 281 10.26 -26.16 2.08
C ASN A 281 9.41 -26.39 0.82
N THR A 282 9.88 -25.96 -0.36
CA THR A 282 9.22 -26.19 -1.65
C THR A 282 10.21 -26.75 -2.68
N PRO A 283 10.78 -27.97 -2.45
CA PRO A 283 11.78 -28.53 -3.36
C PRO A 283 11.16 -28.82 -4.73
N GLY A 284 11.84 -28.39 -5.79
CA GLY A 284 11.50 -28.71 -7.18
C GLY A 284 10.74 -27.64 -7.95
N ASN A 285 10.72 -26.42 -7.46
CA ASN A 285 10.25 -25.24 -8.22
C ASN A 285 11.43 -24.42 -8.72
#